data_5b858ce552f3cbc6d1d1e82c02e38443
#
_entry.id   5b858ce552f3cbc6d1d1e82c02e38443
#
_cell.length_a   1.000
_cell.length_b   1.000
_cell.length_c   1.000
_cell.angle_alpha   90.00
_cell.angle_beta   90.00
_cell.angle_gamma   90.00
#
_symmetry.space_group_name_H-M   'P 1'
#
loop_
_entity.id
_entity.type
_entity.pdbx_description
1 polymer ?
#
loop_
_entity_poly.entity_id
_entity_poly.type
_entity_poly.pdbx_seq_one_letter_code
_entity_poly.pdbx_strand_id
1 'polypeptide(L)'
;MKLIKVSLLLALLLSGHAMADDSTAKTVLGGGLGAALGTALGGVVGGKNGEVIGGAVGGGVGGAVTTKGEGQAGAVIGGAAGGAGGAYVGRKVSHNRTGAVVGAGLGGAGGAGVGKVIAEPSYEARSNRSEYYDDDEHHHGEGYYKHKHHHGHHDDDED
;
A
#
# COMPACT_ATOMS: atom_id res chain seq x y z
N MET A 1 -19.25 32.91 1.54
CA MET A 1 -19.17 31.70 0.71
C MET A 1 -17.78 31.02 0.70
N LYS A 2 -16.66 31.76 0.75
CA LYS A 2 -15.30 31.14 0.75
C LYS A 2 -14.98 30.43 2.07
N LEU A 3 -15.37 30.95 3.21
CA LEU A 3 -15.16 30.35 4.54
C LEU A 3 -15.90 29.01 4.74
N ILE A 4 -17.10 28.87 4.20
CA ILE A 4 -17.87 27.63 4.28
C ILE A 4 -17.22 26.51 3.47
N LYS A 5 -16.67 26.86 2.29
CA LYS A 5 -15.95 25.91 1.44
C LYS A 5 -14.64 25.42 2.08
N VAL A 6 -13.93 26.33 2.76
CA VAL A 6 -12.69 25.99 3.49
C VAL A 6 -13.00 25.14 4.71
N SER A 7 -14.06 25.45 5.45
CA SER A 7 -14.49 24.66 6.61
C SER A 7 -14.95 23.26 6.21
N LEU A 8 -15.68 23.13 5.10
CA LEU A 8 -16.11 21.82 4.58
C LEU A 8 -14.91 20.99 4.11
N LEU A 9 -13.93 21.63 3.46
CA LEU A 9 -12.70 20.97 3.01
C LEU A 9 -11.86 20.51 4.21
N LEU A 10 -11.77 21.33 5.26
CA LEU A 10 -11.04 21.00 6.48
C LEU A 10 -11.75 19.87 7.25
N ALA A 11 -13.06 19.87 7.31
CA ALA A 11 -13.84 18.80 7.93
C ALA A 11 -13.67 17.46 7.18
N LEU A 12 -13.62 17.49 5.85
CA LEU A 12 -13.37 16.31 5.02
C LEU A 12 -11.95 15.75 5.20
N LEU A 13 -10.96 16.62 5.41
CA LEU A 13 -9.57 16.23 5.72
C LEU A 13 -9.44 15.62 7.12
N LEU A 14 -10.22 16.09 8.10
CA LEU A 14 -10.20 15.55 9.47
C LEU A 14 -10.96 14.21 9.59
N SER A 15 -11.96 13.95 8.76
CA SER A 15 -12.72 12.71 8.81
C SER A 15 -11.95 11.46 8.38
N GLY A 16 -10.82 11.63 7.71
CA GLY A 16 -9.95 10.52 7.27
C GLY A 16 -9.11 9.86 8.37
N HIS A 17 -9.14 10.37 9.60
CA HIS A 17 -8.25 9.89 10.67
C HIS A 17 -8.78 8.70 11.49
N ALA A 18 -10.00 8.25 11.24
CA ALA A 18 -10.68 7.38 12.20
C ALA A 18 -10.50 5.86 12.00
N MET A 19 -9.87 5.38 10.92
CA MET A 19 -9.81 3.93 10.63
C MET A 19 -8.55 3.47 9.88
N ALA A 20 -7.42 4.11 10.10
CA ALA A 20 -6.20 3.64 9.45
C ALA A 20 -5.36 2.87 10.46
N ASP A 21 -5.25 1.56 10.28
CA ASP A 21 -4.10 0.79 10.69
C ASP A 21 -2.83 1.55 10.23
N ASP A 22 -1.81 1.61 11.07
CA ASP A 22 -0.58 2.38 10.81
C ASP A 22 0.00 2.18 9.41
N SER A 23 -0.18 0.98 8.85
CA SER A 23 0.28 0.63 7.50
C SER A 23 -0.55 1.31 6.40
N THR A 24 -1.86 1.43 6.58
CA THR A 24 -2.74 2.12 5.62
C THR A 24 -2.56 3.63 5.67
N ALA A 25 -2.36 4.19 6.86
CA ALA A 25 -2.05 5.62 7.01
C ALA A 25 -0.77 6.00 6.25
N LYS A 26 0.28 5.21 6.35
CA LYS A 26 1.54 5.41 5.60
C LYS A 26 1.30 5.37 4.09
N THR A 27 0.50 4.42 3.61
CA THR A 27 0.15 4.30 2.19
C THR A 27 -0.61 5.51 1.68
N VAL A 28 -1.61 5.97 2.42
CA VAL A 28 -2.40 7.17 2.09
C VAL A 28 -1.53 8.41 2.03
N LEU A 29 -0.66 8.60 3.03
CA LEU A 29 0.27 9.73 3.05
C LEU A 29 1.29 9.65 1.91
N GLY A 30 1.87 8.48 1.66
CA GLY A 30 2.84 8.29 0.59
C GLY A 30 2.24 8.51 -0.79
N GLY A 31 1.09 7.92 -1.08
CA GLY A 31 0.37 8.10 -2.33
C GLY A 31 -0.06 9.55 -2.55
N GLY A 32 -0.56 10.20 -1.50
CA GLY A 32 -1.02 11.59 -1.55
C GLY A 32 0.10 12.60 -1.74
N LEU A 33 1.13 12.53 -0.90
CA LEU A 33 2.30 13.43 -1.00
C LEU A 33 3.06 13.18 -2.29
N GLY A 34 3.26 11.92 -2.67
CA GLY A 34 3.91 11.56 -3.93
C GLY A 34 3.16 12.14 -5.15
N ALA A 35 1.84 11.98 -5.19
CA ALA A 35 1.01 12.52 -6.27
C ALA A 35 1.04 14.05 -6.32
N ALA A 36 0.94 14.72 -5.18
CA ALA A 36 0.99 16.18 -5.10
C ALA A 36 2.34 16.73 -5.59
N LEU A 37 3.45 16.18 -5.09
CA LEU A 37 4.80 16.57 -5.48
C LEU A 37 5.08 16.25 -6.94
N GLY A 38 4.70 15.05 -7.40
CA GLY A 38 4.85 14.66 -8.80
C GLY A 38 4.06 15.57 -9.74
N THR A 39 2.83 15.93 -9.37
CA THR A 39 2.02 16.90 -10.13
C THR A 39 2.66 18.27 -10.18
N ALA A 40 3.18 18.77 -9.08
CA ALA A 40 3.84 20.07 -9.01
C ALA A 40 5.07 20.12 -9.91
N LEU A 41 5.97 19.13 -9.79
CA LEU A 41 7.20 19.03 -10.60
C LEU A 41 6.89 18.76 -12.06
N GLY A 42 5.99 17.82 -12.35
CA GLY A 42 5.56 17.52 -13.71
C GLY A 42 4.95 18.72 -14.41
N GLY A 43 4.20 19.54 -13.67
CA GLY A 43 3.62 20.78 -14.19
C GLY A 43 4.63 21.84 -14.58
N VAL A 44 5.81 21.86 -13.91
CA VAL A 44 6.91 22.77 -14.26
C VAL A 44 7.56 22.35 -15.58
N VAL A 45 7.75 21.06 -15.80
CA VAL A 45 8.47 20.51 -16.94
C VAL A 45 7.56 20.35 -18.16
N GLY A 46 6.36 19.81 -17.98
CA GLY A 46 5.45 19.41 -19.08
C GLY A 46 4.08 20.12 -19.09
N GLY A 47 3.91 21.19 -18.30
CA GLY A 47 2.66 21.92 -18.23
C GLY A 47 1.47 21.04 -17.82
N LYS A 48 0.33 21.19 -18.49
CA LYS A 48 -0.92 20.46 -18.17
C LYS A 48 -0.76 18.93 -18.25
N ASN A 49 -0.08 18.46 -19.28
CA ASN A 49 0.16 17.02 -19.46
C ASN A 49 1.15 16.50 -18.42
N GLY A 50 2.19 17.29 -18.12
CA GLY A 50 3.17 16.98 -17.07
C GLY A 50 2.54 16.88 -15.69
N GLU A 51 1.54 17.69 -15.35
CA GLU A 51 0.81 17.59 -14.08
C GLU A 51 0.12 16.24 -13.92
N VAL A 52 -0.56 15.75 -14.96
CA VAL A 52 -1.27 14.47 -14.91
C VAL A 52 -0.30 13.30 -14.85
N ILE A 53 0.74 13.32 -15.71
CA ILE A 53 1.77 12.27 -15.70
C ILE A 53 2.54 12.27 -14.40
N GLY A 54 2.91 13.45 -13.89
CA GLY A 54 3.61 13.60 -12.62
C GLY A 54 2.76 13.10 -11.45
N GLY A 55 1.46 13.36 -11.45
CA GLY A 55 0.52 12.85 -10.47
C GLY A 55 0.40 11.34 -10.48
N ALA A 56 0.36 10.74 -11.68
CA ALA A 56 0.37 9.30 -11.84
C ALA A 56 1.66 8.64 -11.28
N VAL A 57 2.80 9.12 -11.78
CA VAL A 57 4.12 8.59 -11.37
C VAL A 57 4.34 8.81 -9.87
N GLY A 58 4.10 10.02 -9.38
CA GLY A 58 4.28 10.36 -7.97
C GLY A 58 3.36 9.57 -7.04
N GLY A 59 2.09 9.41 -7.40
CA GLY A 59 1.12 8.64 -6.64
C GLY A 59 1.44 7.14 -6.62
N GLY A 60 1.84 6.60 -7.77
CA GLY A 60 2.26 5.19 -7.87
C GLY A 60 3.54 4.91 -7.08
N VAL A 61 4.58 5.72 -7.26
CA VAL A 61 5.84 5.58 -6.51
C VAL A 61 5.63 5.79 -5.01
N GLY A 62 4.85 6.81 -4.62
CA GLY A 62 4.52 7.06 -3.22
C GLY A 62 3.78 5.88 -2.59
N GLY A 63 2.82 5.29 -3.29
CA GLY A 63 2.15 4.06 -2.88
C GLY A 63 3.10 2.89 -2.75
N ALA A 64 4.01 2.71 -3.74
CA ALA A 64 4.99 1.62 -3.73
C ALA A 64 5.94 1.68 -2.53
N VAL A 65 6.48 2.86 -2.24
CA VAL A 65 7.51 3.04 -1.19
C VAL A 65 6.91 2.84 0.20
N THR A 66 5.67 3.25 0.38
CA THR A 66 5.00 3.23 1.69
C THR A 66 4.22 1.96 1.97
N THR A 67 3.95 1.15 0.95
CA THR A 67 3.21 -0.11 1.08
C THR A 67 4.13 -1.29 0.82
N LYS A 68 4.06 -2.31 1.67
CA LYS A 68 4.80 -3.56 1.52
C LYS A 68 3.84 -4.74 1.51
N GLY A 69 4.24 -5.82 0.84
CA GLY A 69 3.46 -7.05 0.77
C GLY A 69 2.36 -7.02 -0.28
N GLU A 70 1.31 -7.81 -0.07
CA GLU A 70 0.28 -8.10 -1.08
C GLU A 70 -0.53 -6.87 -1.52
N GLY A 71 -0.72 -5.89 -0.65
CA GLY A 71 -1.42 -4.63 -0.96
C GLY A 71 -0.61 -3.63 -1.80
N GLN A 72 0.70 -3.87 -2.02
CA GLN A 72 1.57 -2.93 -2.73
C GLN A 72 1.15 -2.67 -4.17
N ALA A 73 0.80 -3.74 -4.92
CA ALA A 73 0.37 -3.59 -6.31
C ALA A 73 -0.91 -2.74 -6.39
N GLY A 74 -1.85 -2.97 -5.48
CA GLY A 74 -3.07 -2.17 -5.42
C GLY A 74 -2.81 -0.71 -5.05
N ALA A 75 -1.90 -0.45 -4.11
CA ALA A 75 -1.53 0.90 -3.73
C ALA A 75 -0.85 1.66 -4.88
N VAL A 76 -0.01 0.98 -5.68
CA VAL A 76 0.67 1.56 -6.85
C VAL A 76 -0.35 1.94 -7.91
N ILE A 77 -1.21 0.99 -8.30
CA ILE A 77 -2.21 1.20 -9.36
C ILE A 77 -3.23 2.25 -8.91
N GLY A 78 -3.74 2.12 -7.68
CA GLY A 78 -4.70 3.05 -7.13
C GLY A 78 -4.11 4.45 -6.95
N GLY A 79 -2.89 4.56 -6.43
CA GLY A 79 -2.18 5.82 -6.26
C GLY A 79 -1.89 6.52 -7.59
N ALA A 80 -1.48 5.76 -8.61
CA ALA A 80 -1.23 6.29 -9.96
C ALA A 80 -2.53 6.77 -10.61
N ALA A 81 -3.57 5.96 -10.62
CA ALA A 81 -4.86 6.31 -11.21
C ALA A 81 -5.53 7.48 -10.47
N GLY A 82 -5.51 7.43 -9.13
CA GLY A 82 -6.05 8.49 -8.28
C GLY A 82 -5.28 9.80 -8.42
N GLY A 83 -3.95 9.75 -8.44
CA GLY A 83 -3.09 10.92 -8.65
C GLY A 83 -3.30 11.58 -10.00
N ALA A 84 -3.32 10.81 -11.08
CA ALA A 84 -3.59 11.32 -12.43
C ALA A 84 -5.01 11.89 -12.55
N GLY A 85 -6.00 11.12 -12.14
CA GLY A 85 -7.41 11.52 -12.20
C GLY A 85 -7.68 12.75 -11.36
N GLY A 86 -7.13 12.78 -10.15
CA GLY A 86 -7.23 13.89 -9.21
C GLY A 86 -6.60 15.17 -9.77
N ALA A 87 -5.40 15.06 -10.39
CA ALA A 87 -4.74 16.18 -11.07
C ALA A 87 -5.62 16.77 -12.17
N TYR A 88 -6.15 15.90 -13.03
CA TYR A 88 -6.98 16.29 -14.15
C TYR A 88 -8.27 16.98 -13.67
N VAL A 89 -9.02 16.34 -12.79
CA VAL A 89 -10.29 16.87 -12.27
C VAL A 89 -10.05 18.15 -11.47
N GLY A 90 -9.07 18.13 -10.56
CA GLY A 90 -8.73 19.28 -9.73
C GLY A 90 -8.38 20.51 -10.54
N ARG A 91 -7.61 20.33 -11.63
CA ARG A 91 -7.32 21.40 -12.58
C ARG A 91 -8.56 21.89 -13.32
N LYS A 92 -9.39 20.97 -13.77
CA LYS A 92 -10.60 21.32 -14.55
C LYS A 92 -11.60 22.11 -13.70
N VAL A 93 -11.75 21.77 -12.42
CA VAL A 93 -12.64 22.45 -11.49
C VAL A 93 -12.08 23.81 -11.05
N SER A 94 -10.81 23.87 -10.72
CA SER A 94 -10.19 25.08 -10.17
C SER A 94 -9.59 26.00 -11.23
N HIS A 95 -9.43 25.53 -12.48
CA HIS A 95 -8.82 26.24 -13.60
C HIS A 95 -7.37 26.72 -13.36
N ASN A 96 -6.72 26.20 -12.32
CA ASN A 96 -5.36 26.58 -11.94
C ASN A 96 -4.50 25.38 -11.51
N ARG A 97 -3.18 25.58 -11.38
CA ARG A 97 -2.22 24.57 -10.96
C ARG A 97 -2.46 24.05 -9.56
N THR A 98 -2.82 24.95 -8.64
CA THR A 98 -3.05 24.59 -7.24
C THR A 98 -4.16 23.55 -7.14
N GLY A 99 -5.20 23.69 -7.97
CA GLY A 99 -6.27 22.70 -8.01
C GLY A 99 -5.78 21.32 -8.51
N ALA A 100 -4.86 21.31 -9.48
CA ALA A 100 -4.29 20.04 -9.95
C ALA A 100 -3.47 19.35 -8.84
N VAL A 101 -2.62 20.12 -8.12
CA VAL A 101 -1.78 19.57 -7.06
C VAL A 101 -2.63 19.04 -5.89
N VAL A 102 -3.63 19.84 -5.43
CA VAL A 102 -4.52 19.41 -4.35
C VAL A 102 -5.36 18.22 -4.78
N GLY A 103 -5.89 18.24 -6.00
CA GLY A 103 -6.67 17.13 -6.54
C GLY A 103 -5.84 15.87 -6.65
N ALA A 104 -4.60 15.97 -7.13
CA ALA A 104 -3.69 14.83 -7.21
C ALA A 104 -3.35 14.27 -5.83
N GLY A 105 -3.09 15.12 -4.85
CA GLY A 105 -2.82 14.70 -3.49
C GLY A 105 -3.99 13.91 -2.88
N LEU A 106 -5.20 14.44 -2.98
CA LEU A 106 -6.40 13.77 -2.48
C LEU A 106 -6.72 12.49 -3.24
N GLY A 107 -6.62 12.54 -4.59
CA GLY A 107 -6.85 11.38 -5.43
C GLY A 107 -5.82 10.29 -5.23
N GLY A 108 -4.54 10.65 -5.15
CA GLY A 108 -3.44 9.73 -4.89
C GLY A 108 -3.54 9.06 -3.51
N ALA A 109 -3.88 9.84 -2.49
CA ALA A 109 -4.10 9.34 -1.14
C ALA A 109 -5.26 8.34 -1.08
N GLY A 110 -6.43 8.74 -1.58
CA GLY A 110 -7.61 7.89 -1.62
C GLY A 110 -7.40 6.65 -2.48
N GLY A 111 -6.84 6.84 -3.68
CA GLY A 111 -6.56 5.76 -4.61
C GLY A 111 -5.59 4.73 -4.05
N ALA A 112 -4.47 5.17 -3.47
CA ALA A 112 -3.48 4.28 -2.86
C ALA A 112 -4.07 3.49 -1.69
N GLY A 113 -4.81 4.16 -0.80
CA GLY A 113 -5.44 3.53 0.35
C GLY A 113 -6.47 2.48 -0.06
N VAL A 114 -7.40 2.86 -0.93
CA VAL A 114 -8.45 1.95 -1.44
C VAL A 114 -7.82 0.80 -2.22
N GLY A 115 -6.87 1.11 -3.12
CA GLY A 115 -6.17 0.11 -3.92
C GLY A 115 -5.46 -0.92 -3.05
N LYS A 116 -4.78 -0.48 -1.98
CA LYS A 116 -4.15 -1.36 -1.01
C LYS A 116 -5.16 -2.34 -0.41
N VAL A 117 -6.26 -1.80 0.15
CA VAL A 117 -7.27 -2.61 0.84
C VAL A 117 -7.91 -3.64 -0.09
N ILE A 118 -8.20 -3.25 -1.35
CA ILE A 118 -8.79 -4.17 -2.34
C ILE A 118 -7.80 -5.28 -2.73
N ALA A 119 -6.50 -4.97 -2.79
CA ALA A 119 -5.48 -5.93 -3.20
C ALA A 119 -5.00 -6.83 -2.03
N GLU A 120 -5.29 -6.49 -0.79
CA GLU A 120 -5.02 -7.35 0.35
C GLU A 120 -6.04 -8.50 0.39
N PRO A 121 -5.61 -9.78 0.34
CA PRO A 121 -6.52 -10.90 0.45
C PRO A 121 -7.27 -10.85 1.78
N SER A 122 -8.56 -11.10 1.75
CA SER A 122 -9.37 -11.26 2.96
C SER A 122 -8.79 -12.39 3.82
N TYR A 123 -8.94 -12.30 5.12
CA TYR A 123 -8.47 -13.29 6.09
C TYR A 123 -8.91 -14.72 5.75
N GLU A 124 -10.11 -14.88 5.15
CA GLU A 124 -10.66 -16.14 4.69
C GLU A 124 -9.87 -16.74 3.51
N ALA A 125 -9.36 -15.91 2.61
CA ALA A 125 -8.55 -16.38 1.47
C ALA A 125 -7.15 -16.86 1.90
N ARG A 126 -6.62 -16.32 3.00
CA ARG A 126 -5.35 -16.78 3.59
C ARG A 126 -5.52 -18.11 4.31
N SER A 127 -6.61 -18.29 5.03
CA SER A 127 -6.95 -19.54 5.72
C SER A 127 -7.06 -20.70 4.75
N ASN A 128 -7.81 -20.51 3.66
CA ASN A 128 -7.98 -21.55 2.64
C ASN A 128 -6.69 -21.86 1.85
N ARG A 129 -5.76 -20.91 1.77
CA ARG A 129 -4.49 -21.16 1.07
C ARG A 129 -3.51 -21.97 1.91
N SER A 130 -3.50 -21.79 3.23
CA SER A 130 -2.67 -22.60 4.12
C SER A 130 -3.16 -24.06 4.21
N GLU A 131 -4.48 -24.28 4.16
CA GLU A 131 -5.03 -25.63 4.13
C GLU A 131 -4.73 -26.39 2.81
N TYR A 132 -4.53 -25.67 1.70
CA TYR A 132 -4.27 -26.31 0.41
C TYR A 132 -2.80 -26.75 0.23
N TYR A 133 -1.87 -26.22 1.04
CA TYR A 133 -0.45 -26.60 0.98
C TYR A 133 -0.05 -27.65 2.03
N ASP A 134 -0.89 -27.88 3.05
CA ASP A 134 -0.60 -28.88 4.08
C ASP A 134 -1.01 -30.31 3.70
N ASP A 135 -1.84 -30.48 2.63
CA ASP A 135 -2.31 -31.81 2.20
C ASP A 135 -1.37 -32.54 1.24
N ASP A 136 -0.32 -31.88 0.71
CA ASP A 136 0.59 -32.51 -0.26
C ASP A 136 1.89 -33.05 0.35
N GLU A 137 2.16 -32.94 1.66
CA GLU A 137 3.38 -33.43 2.29
C GLU A 137 3.24 -34.75 3.08
N HIS A 138 2.12 -35.46 3.04
CA HIS A 138 1.96 -36.73 3.75
C HIS A 138 1.98 -37.99 2.88
N HIS A 139 2.69 -38.00 1.78
CA HIS A 139 3.05 -39.26 1.12
C HIS A 139 4.46 -39.14 0.53
N HIS A 140 5.47 -39.49 1.31
CA HIS A 140 6.64 -40.26 0.89
C HIS A 140 7.70 -40.31 2.00
N GLY A 141 7.94 -41.53 2.45
CA GLY A 141 9.21 -41.87 3.08
C GLY A 141 9.14 -42.48 4.46
N GLU A 142 8.68 -43.74 4.54
CA GLU A 142 9.15 -44.65 5.58
C GLU A 142 10.66 -44.82 5.43
N GLY A 143 11.40 -43.96 6.10
CA GLY A 143 12.86 -44.12 6.27
C GLY A 143 13.16 -44.52 7.70
N TYR A 144 13.40 -45.82 7.86
CA TYR A 144 13.93 -46.45 9.07
C TYR A 144 15.26 -45.82 9.47
N TYR A 145 15.29 -44.99 10.51
CA TYR A 145 16.51 -44.73 11.27
C TYR A 145 16.28 -45.00 12.73
N LYS A 146 16.56 -46.26 13.07
CA LYS A 146 16.65 -46.80 14.42
C LYS A 146 17.89 -46.19 15.10
N HIS A 147 17.73 -45.17 15.89
CA HIS A 147 18.78 -44.68 16.79
C HIS A 147 18.93 -45.65 17.96
N LYS A 148 20.00 -46.44 17.88
CA LYS A 148 20.52 -47.27 18.98
C LYS A 148 21.11 -46.34 20.04
N HIS A 149 20.43 -46.24 21.19
CA HIS A 149 21.03 -45.67 22.35
C HIS A 149 22.04 -46.66 22.90
N HIS A 150 23.33 -46.35 22.79
CA HIS A 150 24.36 -47.00 23.60
C HIS A 150 24.40 -46.34 24.96
N HIS A 151 23.90 -47.07 25.97
CA HIS A 151 24.24 -46.83 27.36
C HIS A 151 25.68 -47.37 27.54
N GLY A 152 26.62 -46.44 27.76
CA GLY A 152 27.93 -46.78 28.31
C GLY A 152 27.80 -46.96 29.82
N HIS A 153 28.03 -48.20 30.27
CA HIS A 153 28.31 -48.49 31.65
C HIS A 153 29.73 -48.00 31.95
N HIS A 154 29.85 -47.13 32.93
CA HIS A 154 31.06 -46.94 33.69
C HIS A 154 31.03 -47.95 34.84
N ASP A 155 31.90 -48.92 34.78
CA ASP A 155 32.27 -49.70 35.95
C ASP A 155 33.54 -49.08 36.52
N ASP A 156 33.42 -48.58 37.76
CA ASP A 156 34.52 -48.27 38.67
C ASP A 156 35.00 -49.58 39.28
N ASP A 157 36.23 -49.89 39.21
CA ASP A 157 36.98 -50.77 40.12
C ASP A 157 38.44 -50.33 40.11
N GLU A 158 38.86 -49.75 41.20
CA GLU A 158 39.78 -50.05 42.25
C GLU A 158 41.03 -50.87 41.80
N ASP A 159 42.21 -50.23 41.85
CA ASP A 159 43.34 -50.55 42.73
C ASP A 159 44.47 -49.53 42.57
#